data_9b41bf154cad9d198985901508ce714c
#
_entry.id   9b41bf154cad9d198985901508ce714c
#
_cell.length_a   1.000
_cell.length_b   1.000
_cell.length_c   1.000
_cell.angle_alpha   90.00
_cell.angle_beta   90.00
_cell.angle_gamma   90.00
#
_symmetry.space_group_name_H-M   'P 1'
#
loop_
_entity.id
_entity.type
_entity.pdbx_description
1 polymer ?
#
loop_
_entity_poly.entity_id
_entity_poly.type
_entity_poly.pdbx_seq_one_letter_code
_entity_poly.pdbx_strand_id
1 'polypeptide(L)'
;RITKRRLDALGYPESLVGQVSELVRLSGRFKGYTDGWSDSAVRRYARDAGLLLGKLNHLVRCDCTTRNRARAEGIQAAVDDLEARIQTLAEEDRRRAERPGLDGNAVMAHLGIGPGRHVGEALTFLLEVRRREGDLAVAELKSRIDAWWADRA
;
A
#
# COMPACT_ATOMS: atom_id res chain seq x y z
N ARG A 1 6.37 -20.58 -19.43
CA ARG A 1 6.60 -21.00 -20.86
C ARG A 1 5.44 -21.85 -21.40
N ILE A 2 4.98 -22.89 -20.68
CA ILE A 2 3.90 -23.81 -21.13
C ILE A 2 2.60 -23.06 -21.32
N THR A 3 2.17 -22.30 -20.31
CA THR A 3 0.91 -21.52 -20.31
C THR A 3 0.84 -20.61 -21.54
N LYS A 4 1.85 -19.77 -21.75
CA LYS A 4 1.90 -18.86 -22.90
C LYS A 4 1.73 -19.62 -24.22
N ARG A 5 2.55 -20.64 -24.48
CA ARG A 5 2.48 -21.44 -25.70
C ARG A 5 1.11 -22.08 -25.96
N ARG A 6 0.46 -22.56 -24.87
CA ARG A 6 -0.87 -23.18 -24.98
C ARG A 6 -1.94 -22.16 -25.32
N LEU A 7 -1.93 -21.01 -24.67
CA LEU A 7 -2.91 -19.96 -24.90
C LEU A 7 -2.73 -19.28 -26.27
N ASP A 8 -1.48 -19.07 -26.68
CA ASP A 8 -1.17 -18.59 -28.06
C ASP A 8 -1.71 -19.57 -29.13
N ALA A 9 -1.50 -20.88 -28.93
CA ALA A 9 -1.99 -21.90 -29.85
C ALA A 9 -3.54 -22.00 -29.89
N LEU A 10 -4.23 -21.57 -28.84
CA LEU A 10 -5.69 -21.49 -28.77
C LEU A 10 -6.25 -20.16 -29.27
N GLY A 11 -5.40 -19.23 -29.74
CA GLY A 11 -5.82 -17.97 -30.33
C GLY A 11 -6.31 -16.92 -29.33
N TYR A 12 -5.93 -17.02 -28.04
CA TYR A 12 -6.31 -15.99 -27.05
C TYR A 12 -5.56 -14.67 -27.30
N PRO A 13 -6.21 -13.51 -27.00
CA PRO A 13 -5.57 -12.20 -27.11
C PRO A 13 -4.29 -12.11 -26.27
N GLU A 14 -3.27 -11.44 -26.79
CA GLU A 14 -1.96 -11.31 -26.12
C GLU A 14 -2.05 -10.75 -24.71
N SER A 15 -2.95 -9.79 -24.47
CA SER A 15 -3.20 -9.21 -23.14
C SER A 15 -3.68 -10.26 -22.13
N LEU A 16 -4.56 -11.17 -22.55
CA LEU A 16 -5.04 -12.26 -21.71
C LEU A 16 -3.96 -13.30 -21.47
N VAL A 17 -3.21 -13.66 -22.52
CA VAL A 17 -2.07 -14.58 -22.43
C VAL A 17 -1.04 -14.08 -21.43
N GLY A 18 -0.75 -12.77 -21.44
CA GLY A 18 0.16 -12.12 -20.50
C GLY A 18 -0.35 -12.24 -19.06
N GLN A 19 -1.61 -11.83 -18.81
CA GLN A 19 -2.21 -11.87 -17.47
C GLN A 19 -2.23 -13.29 -16.88
N VAL A 20 -2.71 -14.27 -17.65
CA VAL A 20 -2.79 -15.65 -17.18
C VAL A 20 -1.41 -16.25 -16.94
N SER A 21 -0.44 -15.97 -17.81
CA SER A 21 0.94 -16.44 -17.63
C SER A 21 1.57 -15.88 -16.35
N GLU A 22 1.27 -14.63 -16.01
CA GLU A 22 1.75 -13.97 -14.80
C GLU A 22 1.07 -14.54 -13.54
N LEU A 23 -0.25 -14.75 -13.57
CA LEU A 23 -0.99 -15.40 -12.49
C LEU A 23 -0.43 -16.80 -12.18
N VAL A 24 -0.18 -17.60 -13.22
CA VAL A 24 0.42 -18.94 -13.05
C VAL A 24 1.84 -18.85 -12.48
N ARG A 25 2.63 -17.86 -12.89
CA ARG A 25 3.97 -17.63 -12.34
C ARG A 25 3.94 -17.30 -10.85
N LEU A 26 2.96 -16.52 -10.43
CA LEU A 26 2.84 -16.02 -9.05
C LEU A 26 2.09 -16.99 -8.12
N SER A 27 1.21 -17.87 -8.64
CA SER A 27 0.33 -18.71 -7.83
C SER A 27 1.06 -19.59 -6.82
N GLY A 28 2.28 -20.05 -7.16
CA GLY A 28 3.08 -20.86 -6.26
C GLY A 28 3.68 -20.12 -5.05
N ARG A 29 3.69 -18.77 -5.07
CA ARG A 29 4.35 -17.97 -4.02
C ARG A 29 3.62 -18.02 -2.68
N PHE A 30 2.30 -18.11 -2.70
CA PHE A 30 1.47 -18.14 -1.49
C PHE A 30 1.81 -19.32 -0.55
N LYS A 31 2.36 -20.41 -1.08
CA LYS A 31 2.68 -21.61 -0.29
C LYS A 31 3.58 -21.34 0.93
N GLY A 32 4.42 -20.31 0.87
CA GLY A 32 5.29 -19.91 1.97
C GLY A 32 4.64 -18.95 2.98
N TYR A 33 3.37 -18.56 2.80
CA TYR A 33 2.74 -17.59 3.69
C TYR A 33 2.50 -18.15 5.09
N THR A 34 2.07 -19.38 5.20
CA THR A 34 1.82 -20.07 6.48
C THR A 34 3.07 -20.28 7.32
N ASP A 35 4.26 -20.16 6.73
CA ASP A 35 5.55 -20.26 7.39
C ASP A 35 6.02 -18.95 8.05
N GLY A 36 5.17 -17.91 8.01
CA GLY A 36 5.40 -16.63 8.64
C GLY A 36 6.16 -15.63 7.76
N TRP A 37 5.47 -14.94 6.86
CA TRP A 37 6.08 -13.86 6.08
C TRP A 37 6.32 -12.60 6.93
N SER A 38 7.48 -11.98 6.71
CA SER A 38 7.73 -10.62 7.18
C SER A 38 6.88 -9.61 6.40
N ASP A 39 6.68 -8.41 6.96
CA ASP A 39 5.95 -7.33 6.29
C ASP A 39 6.58 -6.94 4.95
N SER A 40 7.92 -7.02 4.84
CA SER A 40 8.61 -6.80 3.57
C SER A 40 8.27 -7.86 2.51
N ALA A 41 8.04 -9.10 2.92
CA ALA A 41 7.62 -10.18 2.01
C ALA A 41 6.17 -9.97 1.56
N VAL A 42 5.27 -9.55 2.46
CA VAL A 42 3.88 -9.19 2.14
C VAL A 42 3.83 -8.02 1.15
N ARG A 43 4.59 -6.94 1.42
CA ARG A 43 4.69 -5.80 0.49
C ARG A 43 5.21 -6.21 -0.88
N ARG A 44 6.21 -7.10 -0.92
CA ARG A 44 6.76 -7.62 -2.18
C ARG A 44 5.72 -8.43 -2.95
N TYR A 45 4.99 -9.31 -2.27
CA TYR A 45 3.92 -10.09 -2.88
C TYR A 45 2.87 -9.19 -3.53
N ALA A 46 2.35 -8.19 -2.79
CA ALA A 46 1.35 -7.25 -3.29
C ALA A 46 1.89 -6.42 -4.48
N ARG A 47 3.11 -5.91 -4.38
CA ARG A 47 3.75 -5.13 -5.45
C ARG A 47 3.98 -5.96 -6.71
N ASP A 48 4.48 -7.19 -6.57
CA ASP A 48 4.77 -8.06 -7.71
C ASP A 48 3.48 -8.53 -8.42
N ALA A 49 2.38 -8.66 -7.69
CA ALA A 49 1.07 -8.97 -8.25
C ALA A 49 0.39 -7.76 -8.90
N GLY A 50 0.64 -6.54 -8.38
CA GLY A 50 0.08 -5.31 -8.90
C GLY A 50 -1.44 -5.39 -9.12
N LEU A 51 -1.90 -5.04 -10.31
CA LEU A 51 -3.33 -5.09 -10.67
C LEU A 51 -3.93 -6.51 -10.69
N LEU A 52 -3.11 -7.54 -10.66
CA LEU A 52 -3.54 -8.92 -10.63
C LEU A 52 -3.73 -9.48 -9.21
N LEU A 53 -3.46 -8.69 -8.15
CA LEU A 53 -3.48 -9.14 -6.77
C LEU A 53 -4.81 -9.82 -6.39
N GLY A 54 -5.95 -9.19 -6.66
CA GLY A 54 -7.25 -9.77 -6.36
C GLY A 54 -7.51 -11.07 -7.11
N LYS A 55 -7.12 -11.13 -8.40
CA LYS A 55 -7.23 -12.36 -9.20
C LYS A 55 -6.29 -13.46 -8.69
N LEU A 56 -5.10 -13.09 -8.25
CA LEU A 56 -4.13 -14.01 -7.68
C LEU A 56 -4.63 -14.62 -6.37
N ASN A 57 -5.14 -13.81 -5.45
CA ASN A 57 -5.72 -14.28 -4.20
C ASN A 57 -6.93 -15.17 -4.43
N HIS A 58 -7.79 -14.80 -5.39
CA HIS A 58 -8.93 -15.63 -5.78
C HIS A 58 -8.48 -16.97 -6.36
N LEU A 59 -7.46 -16.98 -7.22
CA LEU A 59 -6.89 -18.21 -7.76
C LEU A 59 -6.35 -19.11 -6.64
N VAL A 60 -5.66 -18.56 -5.65
CA VAL A 60 -5.15 -19.31 -4.49
C VAL A 60 -6.29 -19.94 -3.69
N ARG A 61 -7.39 -19.20 -3.47
CA ARG A 61 -8.59 -19.73 -2.80
C ARG A 61 -9.21 -20.92 -3.55
N CYS A 62 -9.28 -20.83 -4.89
CA CYS A 62 -9.86 -21.85 -5.75
C CYS A 62 -8.95 -23.05 -6.02
N ASP A 63 -7.63 -22.89 -5.91
CA ASP A 63 -6.64 -23.95 -6.15
C ASP A 63 -6.55 -24.98 -5.00
N CYS A 64 -7.49 -24.91 -4.08
CA CYS A 64 -7.56 -25.83 -2.95
C CYS A 64 -8.25 -27.14 -3.37
N THR A 65 -7.46 -28.10 -3.84
CA THR A 65 -7.95 -29.43 -4.31
C THR A 65 -7.99 -30.49 -3.20
N THR A 66 -7.98 -30.08 -1.93
CA THR A 66 -8.00 -31.03 -0.81
C THR A 66 -9.42 -31.48 -0.44
N ARG A 67 -9.59 -32.76 -0.11
CA ARG A 67 -10.83 -33.28 0.49
C ARG A 67 -10.90 -33.01 2.00
N ASN A 68 -9.82 -32.58 2.61
CA ASN A 68 -9.77 -32.23 4.04
C ASN A 68 -10.34 -30.83 4.23
N ARG A 69 -11.55 -30.76 4.82
CA ARG A 69 -12.27 -29.51 5.07
C ARG A 69 -11.50 -28.53 5.95
N ALA A 70 -10.88 -29.00 7.03
CA ALA A 70 -10.10 -28.16 7.93
C ALA A 70 -8.90 -27.52 7.21
N ARG A 71 -8.25 -28.27 6.30
CA ARG A 71 -7.17 -27.72 5.48
C ARG A 71 -7.67 -26.70 4.47
N ALA A 72 -8.84 -26.90 3.88
CA ALA A 72 -9.45 -25.93 2.97
C ALA A 72 -9.79 -24.63 3.70
N GLU A 73 -10.44 -24.74 4.86
CA GLU A 73 -10.78 -23.61 5.73
C GLU A 73 -9.52 -22.84 6.19
N GLY A 74 -8.44 -23.56 6.54
CA GLY A 74 -7.14 -22.95 6.89
C GLY A 74 -6.52 -22.15 5.74
N ILE A 75 -6.63 -22.60 4.50
CA ILE A 75 -6.16 -21.84 3.32
C ILE A 75 -7.00 -20.58 3.12
N GLN A 76 -8.33 -20.66 3.26
CA GLN A 76 -9.21 -19.50 3.16
C GLN A 76 -8.84 -18.46 4.22
N ALA A 77 -8.72 -18.87 5.48
CA ALA A 77 -8.34 -18.00 6.59
C ALA A 77 -6.95 -17.36 6.39
N ALA A 78 -5.98 -18.11 5.85
CA ALA A 78 -4.65 -17.58 5.55
C ALA A 78 -4.67 -16.53 4.41
N VAL A 79 -5.55 -16.69 3.43
CA VAL A 79 -5.72 -15.66 2.38
C VAL A 79 -6.41 -14.42 2.94
N ASP A 80 -7.42 -14.59 3.81
CA ASP A 80 -8.10 -13.48 4.49
C ASP A 80 -7.11 -12.67 5.35
N ASP A 81 -6.27 -13.36 6.12
CA ASP A 81 -5.21 -12.74 6.92
C ASP A 81 -4.20 -11.98 6.04
N LEU A 82 -3.74 -12.59 4.94
CA LEU A 82 -2.84 -11.92 4.00
C LEU A 82 -3.46 -10.66 3.41
N GLU A 83 -4.73 -10.69 3.01
CA GLU A 83 -5.44 -9.53 2.46
C GLU A 83 -5.56 -8.41 3.50
N ALA A 84 -5.92 -8.74 4.74
CA ALA A 84 -5.98 -7.78 5.84
C ALA A 84 -4.60 -7.15 6.13
N ARG A 85 -3.54 -7.95 6.16
CA ARG A 85 -2.16 -7.45 6.34
C ARG A 85 -1.73 -6.55 5.19
N ILE A 86 -2.04 -6.89 3.95
CA ILE A 86 -1.73 -6.05 2.78
C ILE A 86 -2.40 -4.68 2.93
N GLN A 87 -3.68 -4.63 3.33
CA GLN A 87 -4.41 -3.39 3.54
C GLN A 87 -3.80 -2.55 4.66
N THR A 88 -3.49 -3.16 5.80
CA THR A 88 -2.85 -2.48 6.94
C THR A 88 -1.50 -1.88 6.54
N LEU A 89 -0.65 -2.66 5.87
CA LEU A 89 0.67 -2.20 5.44
C LEU A 89 0.59 -1.11 4.36
N ALA A 90 -0.38 -1.19 3.44
CA ALA A 90 -0.61 -0.14 2.45
C ALA A 90 -1.07 1.17 3.10
N GLU A 91 -1.92 1.09 4.12
CA GLU A 91 -2.34 2.24 4.92
C GLU A 91 -1.17 2.89 5.67
N GLU A 92 -0.33 2.07 6.32
CA GLU A 92 0.88 2.55 6.99
C GLU A 92 1.84 3.23 6.01
N ASP A 93 2.06 2.62 4.84
CA ASP A 93 2.96 3.16 3.83
C ASP A 93 2.41 4.47 3.26
N ARG A 94 1.10 4.58 3.06
CA ARG A 94 0.43 5.82 2.68
C ARG A 94 0.63 6.90 3.75
N ARG A 95 0.39 6.59 5.03
CA ARG A 95 0.62 7.53 6.14
C ARG A 95 2.06 7.98 6.25
N ARG A 96 3.03 7.09 6.04
CA ARG A 96 4.47 7.41 6.02
C ARG A 96 4.86 8.29 4.82
N ALA A 97 4.18 8.12 3.69
CA ALA A 97 4.40 8.92 2.49
C ALA A 97 3.74 10.30 2.55
N GLU A 98 2.80 10.52 3.49
CA GLU A 98 2.18 11.83 3.70
C GLU A 98 3.25 12.87 4.00
N ARG A 99 3.13 14.02 3.35
CA ARG A 99 4.00 15.17 3.60
C ARG A 99 3.13 16.35 4.03
N PRO A 100 3.59 17.22 4.93
CA PRO A 100 2.94 18.50 5.16
C PRO A 100 2.90 19.27 3.84
N GLY A 101 1.84 20.03 3.61
CA GLY A 101 1.66 20.77 2.36
C GLY A 101 2.65 21.95 2.19
N LEU A 102 3.44 22.26 3.23
CA LEU A 102 4.59 23.15 3.20
C LEU A 102 5.84 22.37 3.65
N ASP A 103 6.99 22.70 3.08
CA ASP A 103 8.28 22.20 3.55
C ASP A 103 8.88 23.11 4.63
N GLY A 104 9.97 22.66 5.26
CA GLY A 104 10.63 23.42 6.32
C GLY A 104 11.12 24.80 5.88
N ASN A 105 11.58 24.94 4.65
CA ASN A 105 12.05 26.22 4.11
C ASN A 105 10.88 27.19 3.93
N ALA A 106 9.76 26.71 3.40
CA ALA A 106 8.54 27.53 3.25
C ALA A 106 7.98 27.98 4.60
N VAL A 107 8.04 27.10 5.64
CA VAL A 107 7.64 27.44 7.00
C VAL A 107 8.57 28.51 7.59
N MET A 108 9.88 28.33 7.50
CA MET A 108 10.86 29.31 7.99
C MET A 108 10.69 30.65 7.30
N ALA A 109 10.57 30.67 5.99
CA ALA A 109 10.39 31.89 5.21
C ALA A 109 9.06 32.60 5.54
N HIS A 110 7.99 31.86 5.80
CA HIS A 110 6.68 32.42 6.13
C HIS A 110 6.63 33.02 7.54
N LEU A 111 7.16 32.30 8.54
CA LEU A 111 7.15 32.75 9.93
C LEU A 111 8.32 33.68 10.28
N GLY A 112 9.28 33.87 9.39
CA GLY A 112 10.48 34.69 9.65
C GLY A 112 11.42 34.10 10.72
N ILE A 113 11.47 32.77 10.84
CA ILE A 113 12.22 32.05 11.87
C ILE A 113 13.40 31.28 11.27
N GLY A 114 14.42 31.04 12.08
CA GLY A 114 15.58 30.24 11.71
C GLY A 114 15.32 28.72 11.85
N PRO A 115 16.28 27.89 11.41
CA PRO A 115 16.19 26.46 11.61
C PRO A 115 16.22 26.09 13.10
N GLY A 116 15.33 25.16 13.50
CA GLY A 116 15.25 24.74 14.89
C GLY A 116 14.11 23.72 15.12
N ARG A 117 13.97 23.30 16.37
CA ARG A 117 12.95 22.32 16.79
C ARG A 117 11.52 22.77 16.45
N HIS A 118 11.27 24.08 16.57
CA HIS A 118 9.96 24.69 16.26
C HIS A 118 9.52 24.48 14.80
N VAL A 119 10.47 24.38 13.85
CA VAL A 119 10.15 24.05 12.45
C VAL A 119 9.60 22.63 12.33
N GLY A 120 10.21 21.68 13.05
CA GLY A 120 9.71 20.29 13.10
C GLY A 120 8.32 20.19 13.73
N GLU A 121 8.07 20.95 14.79
CA GLU A 121 6.75 21.02 15.45
C GLU A 121 5.69 21.62 14.53
N ALA A 122 6.05 22.68 13.77
CA ALA A 122 5.18 23.29 12.78
C ALA A 122 4.82 22.32 11.64
N LEU A 123 5.81 21.57 11.14
CA LEU A 123 5.57 20.54 10.10
C LEU A 123 4.68 19.41 10.63
N THR A 124 4.85 19.01 11.89
CA THR A 124 4.00 18.02 12.54
C THR A 124 2.56 18.52 12.63
N PHE A 125 2.36 19.76 13.07
CA PHE A 125 1.05 20.41 13.11
C PHE A 125 0.38 20.45 11.73
N LEU A 126 1.11 20.89 10.69
CA LEU A 126 0.57 20.91 9.32
C LEU A 126 0.20 19.52 8.79
N LEU A 127 0.96 18.50 9.19
CA LEU A 127 0.62 17.11 8.85
C LEU A 127 -0.67 16.65 9.53
N GLU A 128 -0.90 17.05 10.80
CA GLU A 128 -2.15 16.78 11.51
C GLU A 128 -3.35 17.52 10.89
N VAL A 129 -3.15 18.78 10.48
CA VAL A 129 -4.16 19.56 9.75
C VAL A 129 -4.55 18.81 8.47
N ARG A 130 -3.56 18.38 7.68
CA ARG A 130 -3.79 17.60 6.45
C ARG A 130 -4.59 16.32 6.70
N ARG A 131 -4.28 15.60 7.79
CA ARG A 131 -4.99 14.36 8.16
C ARG A 131 -6.45 14.59 8.55
N ARG A 132 -6.75 15.73 9.15
CA ARG A 132 -8.12 16.08 9.59
C ARG A 132 -8.96 16.73 8.49
N GLU A 133 -8.35 17.61 7.73
CA GLU A 133 -9.05 18.54 6.82
C GLU A 133 -8.79 18.20 5.33
N GLY A 134 -7.87 17.27 5.03
CA GLY A 134 -7.48 16.93 3.66
C GLY A 134 -6.40 17.88 3.11
N ASP A 135 -6.28 17.89 1.78
CA ASP A 135 -5.35 18.78 1.08
C ASP A 135 -5.93 20.19 1.01
N LEU A 136 -5.28 21.13 1.71
CA LEU A 136 -5.64 22.55 1.72
C LEU A 136 -4.75 23.35 0.76
N ALA A 137 -5.25 24.48 0.29
CA ALA A 137 -4.48 25.44 -0.48
C ALA A 137 -3.34 26.05 0.38
N VAL A 138 -2.23 26.43 -0.27
CA VAL A 138 -1.04 27.00 0.42
C VAL A 138 -1.42 28.20 1.28
N ALA A 139 -2.35 29.06 0.85
CA ALA A 139 -2.81 30.20 1.60
C ALA A 139 -3.52 29.81 2.92
N GLU A 140 -4.33 28.75 2.88
CA GLU A 140 -5.03 28.23 4.06
C GLU A 140 -4.05 27.58 5.04
N LEU A 141 -3.05 26.82 4.53
CA LEU A 141 -1.99 26.23 5.37
C LEU A 141 -1.19 27.31 6.09
N LYS A 142 -0.89 28.44 5.40
CA LYS A 142 -0.23 29.60 5.99
C LYS A 142 -1.07 30.23 7.10
N SER A 143 -2.36 30.43 6.87
CA SER A 143 -3.28 30.95 7.89
C SER A 143 -3.36 30.03 9.11
N ARG A 144 -3.38 28.71 8.92
CA ARG A 144 -3.39 27.73 10.02
C ARG A 144 -2.11 27.78 10.85
N ILE A 145 -0.96 27.91 10.17
CA ILE A 145 0.34 27.96 10.87
C ILE A 145 0.53 29.28 11.60
N ASP A 146 0.02 30.41 11.09
CA ASP A 146 0.04 31.70 11.75
C ASP A 146 -0.76 31.65 13.07
N ALA A 147 -1.97 31.10 13.04
CA ALA A 147 -2.80 30.92 14.22
C ALA A 147 -2.11 30.01 15.27
N TRP A 148 -1.56 28.89 14.82
CA TRP A 148 -0.85 27.95 15.67
C TRP A 148 0.44 28.56 16.28
N TRP A 149 1.14 29.41 15.53
CA TRP A 149 2.35 30.08 16.00
C TRP A 149 2.05 31.19 17.02
N ALA A 150 0.99 31.98 16.76
CA ALA A 150 0.54 33.03 17.67
C ALA A 150 0.13 32.49 19.05
N ASP A 151 -0.42 31.28 19.12
CA ASP A 151 -0.84 30.63 20.36
C ASP A 151 0.34 30.13 21.23
N ARG A 152 1.59 30.22 20.72
CA ARG A 152 2.83 29.76 21.37
C ARG A 152 3.84 30.87 21.67
N ALA A 153 3.59 32.06 21.15
CA ALA A 153 4.40 33.25 21.42
C ALA A 153 3.96 33.94 22.70
#